data_45adefaf7f0e6c4c08135fcc91fb1eef
#
_entry.id   45adefaf7f0e6c4c08135fcc91fb1eef
#
_cell.length_a   1.000
_cell.length_b   1.000
_cell.length_c   1.000
_cell.angle_alpha   90.00
_cell.angle_beta   90.00
_cell.angle_gamma   90.00
#
_symmetry.space_group_name_H-M   'P 1'
#
loop_
_entity.id
_entity.type
_entity.pdbx_description
1 polymer ?
#
loop_
_entity_poly.entity_id
_entity_poly.type
_entity_poly.pdbx_seq_one_letter_code
_entity_poly.pdbx_strand_id
1 'polypeptide(L)'
;MRARIREHRPVIAVTIGDPAGIGPEVVLGALRSDKVYDCAIPVVIGSLEALSRCACQVGIEGIELVRIDGPQGARGVLGTVEVIDVPVPGLESLQPGKVQAAGGRAADAFIRKACELALAGRIDAITTAPISKESLRAAGIAEIGHTELLAKYLNSPESLTIFITENMRIFFLSRHLSLRQALDCITEDRVLTMIRRVDSAMKGLGFRRPRIAVAALNPHASDGGQFGSEEAAVLSPAISRAKREGIEVAGPVGADSVFHQALEGRFDCVISLYHDQGHIAAKTRDFFRTVTATLGLPVLRTSVDHGTAFDIAWQGRASSISMEAAILAAGSLLQVKPGV
;
A
#
# COMPACT_ATOMS: atom_id res chain seq x y z
N MET A 1 22.18 -13.24 21.02
CA MET A 1 21.46 -13.79 19.87
C MET A 1 20.83 -12.70 18.97
N ARG A 2 21.29 -11.45 19.03
CA ARG A 2 20.80 -10.29 18.23
C ARG A 2 21.69 -9.87 17.05
N ALA A 3 22.74 -10.62 16.71
CA ALA A 3 23.77 -10.16 15.76
C ALA A 3 23.71 -10.79 14.35
N ARG A 4 22.73 -11.65 14.03
CA ARG A 4 22.68 -12.35 12.73
C ARG A 4 21.55 -11.95 11.76
N ILE A 5 20.70 -10.97 12.15
CA ILE A 5 19.57 -10.52 11.27
C ILE A 5 19.96 -9.31 10.42
N ARG A 6 21.18 -8.74 10.56
CA ARG A 6 21.58 -7.50 9.90
C ARG A 6 22.01 -7.61 8.44
N GLU A 7 22.14 -8.78 7.87
CA GLU A 7 22.78 -8.91 6.54
C GLU A 7 21.84 -8.71 5.33
N HIS A 8 20.49 -8.60 5.50
CA HIS A 8 19.59 -8.38 4.36
C HIS A 8 18.34 -7.57 4.72
N ARG A 9 18.51 -6.32 5.18
CA ARG A 9 17.37 -5.39 5.27
C ARG A 9 17.06 -4.85 3.87
N PRO A 10 15.80 -4.96 3.39
CA PRO A 10 15.41 -4.41 2.10
C PRO A 10 15.55 -2.88 2.08
N VAL A 11 15.90 -2.34 0.92
CA VAL A 11 15.94 -0.91 0.66
C VAL A 11 14.57 -0.44 0.21
N ILE A 12 13.92 0.40 1.00
CA ILE A 12 12.59 0.91 0.72
C ILE A 12 12.67 2.39 0.35
N ALA A 13 12.29 2.73 -0.88
CA ALA A 13 12.13 4.12 -1.30
C ALA A 13 10.85 4.70 -0.71
N VAL A 14 10.97 5.80 0.02
CA VAL A 14 9.85 6.49 0.69
C VAL A 14 9.64 7.83 0.01
N THR A 15 8.60 8.00 -0.80
CA THR A 15 8.28 9.29 -1.43
C THR A 15 7.52 10.18 -0.48
N ILE A 16 7.86 11.48 -0.42
CA ILE A 16 7.20 12.45 0.48
C ILE A 16 5.83 12.93 -0.03
N GLY A 17 5.39 12.48 -1.22
CA GLY A 17 4.11 12.86 -1.80
C GLY A 17 4.04 14.33 -2.24
N ASP A 18 2.87 14.97 -2.10
CA ASP A 18 2.72 16.42 -2.29
C ASP A 18 3.33 17.15 -1.10
N PRO A 19 4.44 17.88 -1.30
CA PRO A 19 5.13 18.53 -0.19
C PRO A 19 4.34 19.66 0.49
N ALA A 20 3.27 20.19 -0.14
CA ALA A 20 2.38 21.15 0.50
C ALA A 20 1.38 20.51 1.47
N GLY A 21 1.23 19.16 1.44
CA GLY A 21 0.39 18.40 2.36
C GLY A 21 1.14 17.91 3.59
N ILE A 22 0.54 16.94 4.29
CA ILE A 22 1.13 16.29 5.48
C ILE A 22 2.25 15.31 5.14
N GLY A 23 2.53 15.02 3.86
CA GLY A 23 3.51 14.03 3.43
C GLY A 23 4.88 14.15 4.08
N PRO A 24 5.55 15.34 4.04
CA PRO A 24 6.81 15.55 4.73
C PRO A 24 6.76 15.26 6.23
N GLU A 25 5.71 15.75 6.92
CA GLU A 25 5.51 15.60 8.36
C GLU A 25 5.36 14.13 8.77
N VAL A 26 4.51 13.38 8.08
CA VAL A 26 4.25 11.97 8.42
C VAL A 26 5.44 11.06 8.05
N VAL A 27 6.21 11.38 7.01
CA VAL A 27 7.44 10.66 6.66
C VAL A 27 8.50 10.87 7.73
N LEU A 28 8.79 12.13 8.10
CA LEU A 28 9.74 12.45 9.15
C LEU A 28 9.34 11.81 10.48
N GLY A 29 8.05 11.86 10.84
CA GLY A 29 7.53 11.22 12.04
C GLY A 29 7.69 9.70 12.05
N ALA A 30 7.42 9.03 10.93
CA ALA A 30 7.56 7.58 10.80
C ALA A 30 9.02 7.12 10.91
N LEU A 31 9.95 7.91 10.38
CA LEU A 31 11.40 7.62 10.42
C LEU A 31 12.06 7.90 11.78
N ARG A 32 11.29 8.22 12.81
CA ARG A 32 11.77 8.24 14.21
C ARG A 32 11.58 6.88 14.89
N SER A 33 10.90 5.93 14.25
CA SER A 33 10.66 4.60 14.81
C SER A 33 11.85 3.67 14.57
N ASP A 34 12.38 3.09 15.65
CA ASP A 34 13.42 2.05 15.62
C ASP A 34 12.99 0.82 14.82
N LYS A 35 11.68 0.45 14.89
CA LYS A 35 11.09 -0.68 14.16
C LYS A 35 11.30 -0.57 12.66
N VAL A 36 11.23 0.65 12.11
CA VAL A 36 11.47 0.89 10.68
C VAL A 36 12.90 0.50 10.31
N TYR A 37 13.88 0.93 11.11
CA TYR A 37 15.29 0.63 10.86
C TYR A 37 15.67 -0.82 11.21
N ASP A 38 14.92 -1.49 12.06
CA ASP A 38 15.09 -2.91 12.32
C ASP A 38 14.69 -3.77 11.11
N CYS A 39 13.67 -3.35 10.36
CA CYS A 39 13.10 -4.14 9.25
C CYS A 39 13.58 -3.70 7.86
N ALA A 40 14.06 -2.47 7.67
CA ALA A 40 14.37 -1.90 6.37
C ALA A 40 15.53 -0.87 6.42
N ILE A 41 16.02 -0.52 5.23
CA ILE A 41 16.83 0.66 4.97
C ILE A 41 15.94 1.67 4.24
N PRO A 42 15.31 2.63 4.95
CA PRO A 42 14.47 3.63 4.32
C PRO A 42 15.33 4.67 3.59
N VAL A 43 14.99 4.95 2.33
CA VAL A 43 15.60 6.01 1.52
C VAL A 43 14.51 6.97 1.09
N VAL A 44 14.56 8.19 1.58
CA VAL A 44 13.56 9.20 1.24
C VAL A 44 13.82 9.77 -0.16
N ILE A 45 12.78 9.86 -0.97
CA ILE A 45 12.79 10.53 -2.27
C ILE A 45 11.90 11.77 -2.17
N GLY A 46 12.52 12.94 -2.24
CA GLY A 46 11.81 14.20 -2.02
C GLY A 46 12.68 15.42 -2.19
N SER A 47 12.20 16.55 -1.71
CA SER A 47 12.98 17.80 -1.59
C SER A 47 13.57 17.91 -0.20
N LEU A 48 14.89 17.98 -0.13
CA LEU A 48 15.63 18.19 1.13
C LEU A 48 15.22 19.53 1.78
N GLU A 49 15.01 20.57 0.96
CA GLU A 49 14.54 21.88 1.43
C GLU A 49 13.14 21.80 2.05
N ALA A 50 12.18 21.15 1.36
CA ALA A 50 10.82 21.01 1.89
C ALA A 50 10.81 20.21 3.20
N LEU A 51 11.58 19.14 3.30
CA LEU A 51 11.73 18.35 4.54
C LEU A 51 12.34 19.19 5.67
N SER A 52 13.40 19.93 5.40
CA SER A 52 14.07 20.78 6.39
C SER A 52 13.13 21.90 6.89
N ARG A 53 12.44 22.57 5.99
CA ARG A 53 11.43 23.60 6.34
C ARG A 53 10.30 23.02 7.19
N CYS A 54 9.78 21.85 6.79
CA CYS A 54 8.73 21.15 7.54
C CYS A 54 9.23 20.78 8.94
N ALA A 55 10.40 20.13 9.05
CA ALA A 55 10.98 19.73 10.35
C ALA A 55 11.13 20.93 11.31
N CYS A 56 11.65 22.04 10.80
CA CYS A 56 11.79 23.27 11.57
C CYS A 56 10.43 23.83 12.03
N GLN A 57 9.45 23.90 11.11
CA GLN A 57 8.15 24.50 11.39
C GLN A 57 7.33 23.70 12.41
N VAL A 58 7.40 22.34 12.35
CA VAL A 58 6.64 21.47 13.26
C VAL A 58 7.41 21.05 14.51
N GLY A 59 8.69 21.49 14.64
CA GLY A 59 9.52 21.19 15.80
C GLY A 59 9.95 19.72 15.89
N ILE A 60 10.23 19.07 14.75
CA ILE A 60 10.78 17.70 14.74
C ILE A 60 12.29 17.79 15.04
N GLU A 61 12.68 17.27 16.19
CA GLU A 61 14.05 17.21 16.66
C GLU A 61 14.59 15.77 16.69
N GLY A 62 15.92 15.63 16.81
CA GLY A 62 16.58 14.32 16.96
C GLY A 62 16.73 13.53 15.66
N ILE A 63 16.58 14.18 14.50
CA ILE A 63 16.87 13.61 13.19
C ILE A 63 17.81 14.52 12.39
N GLU A 64 18.75 13.91 11.69
CA GLU A 64 19.66 14.59 10.76
C GLU A 64 19.23 14.24 9.32
N LEU A 65 19.00 15.27 8.49
CA LEU A 65 18.70 15.11 7.06
C LEU A 65 20.03 15.05 6.29
N VAL A 66 20.31 13.91 5.67
CA VAL A 66 21.55 13.67 4.92
C VAL A 66 21.24 13.43 3.45
N ARG A 67 21.79 14.27 2.58
CA ARG A 67 21.70 14.07 1.12
C ARG A 67 22.57 12.90 0.70
N ILE A 68 22.00 12.00 -0.12
CA ILE A 68 22.71 10.91 -0.76
C ILE A 68 22.43 10.91 -2.27
N ASP A 69 23.39 10.43 -3.07
CA ASP A 69 23.27 10.40 -4.54
C ASP A 69 22.46 9.20 -5.03
N GLY A 70 22.26 8.21 -4.17
CA GLY A 70 21.49 7.03 -4.50
C GLY A 70 21.44 6.00 -3.37
N PRO A 71 20.60 4.95 -3.52
CA PRO A 71 20.33 3.98 -2.46
C PRO A 71 21.56 3.23 -1.94
N GLN A 72 22.59 3.06 -2.79
CA GLN A 72 23.84 2.40 -2.39
C GLN A 72 24.64 3.18 -1.31
N GLY A 73 24.35 4.47 -1.15
CA GLY A 73 24.94 5.29 -0.08
C GLY A 73 24.20 5.22 1.25
N ALA A 74 23.04 4.57 1.26
CA ALA A 74 22.20 4.50 2.45
C ALA A 74 22.74 3.49 3.47
N ARG A 75 22.76 3.88 4.73
CA ARG A 75 23.19 3.04 5.86
C ARG A 75 22.02 2.57 6.73
N GLY A 76 20.91 3.27 6.68
CA GLY A 76 19.72 2.98 7.48
C GLY A 76 20.01 3.02 8.97
N VAL A 77 20.50 4.16 9.45
CA VAL A 77 20.84 4.40 10.86
C VAL A 77 19.75 5.27 11.49
N LEU A 78 19.20 4.82 12.61
CA LEU A 78 18.20 5.60 13.37
C LEU A 78 18.76 6.98 13.74
N GLY A 79 17.94 8.01 13.61
CA GLY A 79 18.33 9.40 13.81
C GLY A 79 18.88 10.07 12.55
N THR A 80 19.13 9.31 11.46
CA THR A 80 19.55 9.85 10.17
C THR A 80 18.50 9.56 9.11
N VAL A 81 18.01 10.60 8.45
CA VAL A 81 17.08 10.48 7.32
C VAL A 81 17.85 10.74 6.03
N GLU A 82 18.10 9.67 5.29
CA GLU A 82 18.89 9.69 4.06
C GLU A 82 17.99 10.04 2.87
N VAL A 83 18.28 11.15 2.19
CA VAL A 83 17.42 11.78 1.19
C VAL A 83 18.10 11.78 -0.18
N ILE A 84 17.45 11.17 -1.17
CA ILE A 84 17.71 11.45 -2.59
C ILE A 84 16.96 12.72 -2.92
N ASP A 85 17.69 13.82 -3.00
CA ASP A 85 17.13 15.15 -3.27
C ASP A 85 16.77 15.27 -4.75
N VAL A 86 15.49 15.55 -5.03
CA VAL A 86 14.97 15.72 -6.38
C VAL A 86 14.58 17.18 -6.56
N PRO A 87 15.39 17.96 -7.29
CA PRO A 87 15.11 19.37 -7.49
C PRO A 87 13.88 19.56 -8.38
N VAL A 88 12.94 20.40 -7.92
CA VAL A 88 11.73 20.77 -8.65
C VAL A 88 11.54 22.28 -8.56
N PRO A 89 11.46 22.99 -9.70
CA PRO A 89 11.28 24.44 -9.71
C PRO A 89 10.00 24.88 -9.02
N GLY A 90 10.09 25.92 -8.19
CA GLY A 90 8.99 26.54 -7.48
C GLY A 90 8.73 25.99 -6.08
N LEU A 91 9.54 25.04 -5.59
CA LEU A 91 9.40 24.54 -4.22
C LEU A 91 9.89 25.52 -3.15
N GLU A 92 10.80 26.42 -3.49
CA GLU A 92 11.29 27.50 -2.62
C GLU A 92 10.15 28.42 -2.16
N SER A 93 9.12 28.61 -2.99
CA SER A 93 7.93 29.44 -2.70
C SER A 93 6.71 28.61 -2.26
N LEU A 94 6.85 27.30 -2.07
CA LEU A 94 5.75 26.41 -1.70
C LEU A 94 5.11 26.85 -0.37
N GLN A 95 3.79 26.94 -0.36
CA GLN A 95 2.99 27.25 0.81
C GLN A 95 2.28 25.99 1.33
N PRO A 96 2.56 25.54 2.56
CA PRO A 96 1.84 24.42 3.15
C PRO A 96 0.33 24.65 3.21
N GLY A 97 -0.44 23.58 3.07
CA GLY A 97 -1.89 23.61 3.18
C GLY A 97 -2.62 24.16 1.94
N LYS A 98 -1.92 24.36 0.82
CA LYS A 98 -2.52 24.88 -0.40
C LYS A 98 -2.28 23.99 -1.61
N VAL A 99 -3.30 23.87 -2.45
CA VAL A 99 -3.17 23.25 -3.78
C VAL A 99 -2.29 24.13 -4.67
N GLN A 100 -1.20 23.57 -5.20
CA GLN A 100 -0.23 24.29 -6.02
C GLN A 100 0.35 23.40 -7.11
N ALA A 101 0.57 23.94 -8.29
CA ALA A 101 1.21 23.23 -9.40
C ALA A 101 2.62 22.72 -9.05
N ALA A 102 3.38 23.46 -8.23
CA ALA A 102 4.70 23.05 -7.77
C ALA A 102 4.62 21.75 -6.93
N GLY A 103 3.60 21.62 -6.06
CA GLY A 103 3.34 20.40 -5.28
C GLY A 103 3.03 19.19 -6.17
N GLY A 104 2.19 19.40 -7.21
CA GLY A 104 1.87 18.36 -8.17
C GLY A 104 3.08 17.92 -9.00
N ARG A 105 3.88 18.87 -9.51
CA ARG A 105 5.15 18.54 -10.22
C ARG A 105 6.13 17.79 -9.32
N ALA A 106 6.21 18.15 -8.05
CA ALA A 106 7.08 17.51 -7.09
C ALA A 106 6.64 16.07 -6.83
N ALA A 107 5.35 15.85 -6.55
CA ALA A 107 4.79 14.52 -6.34
C ALA A 107 5.06 13.59 -7.53
N ASP A 108 4.85 14.06 -8.75
CA ASP A 108 5.16 13.33 -9.98
C ASP A 108 6.65 13.01 -10.11
N ALA A 109 7.52 14.00 -9.92
CA ALA A 109 8.96 13.82 -10.02
C ALA A 109 9.50 12.80 -9.00
N PHE A 110 8.98 12.81 -7.76
CA PHE A 110 9.39 11.88 -6.71
C PHE A 110 8.95 10.44 -7.03
N ILE A 111 7.71 10.26 -7.52
CA ILE A 111 7.21 8.94 -7.94
C ILE A 111 8.01 8.43 -9.14
N ARG A 112 8.25 9.28 -10.15
CA ARG A 112 9.05 8.92 -11.33
C ARG A 112 10.46 8.48 -10.90
N LYS A 113 11.13 9.23 -10.01
CA LYS A 113 12.45 8.86 -9.49
C LYS A 113 12.44 7.52 -8.76
N ALA A 114 11.42 7.25 -7.94
CA ALA A 114 11.25 5.96 -7.29
C ALA A 114 11.09 4.82 -8.30
N CYS A 115 10.28 5.03 -9.35
CA CYS A 115 10.09 4.03 -10.42
C CYS A 115 11.38 3.78 -11.21
N GLU A 116 12.16 4.82 -11.53
CA GLU A 116 13.47 4.67 -12.18
C GLU A 116 14.42 3.78 -11.36
N LEU A 117 14.48 4.01 -10.04
CA LEU A 117 15.31 3.20 -9.14
C LEU A 117 14.81 1.75 -9.03
N ALA A 118 13.50 1.55 -9.03
CA ALA A 118 12.88 0.24 -9.01
C ALA A 118 13.20 -0.57 -10.29
N LEU A 119 13.02 0.04 -11.46
CA LEU A 119 13.34 -0.59 -12.75
C LEU A 119 14.83 -0.91 -12.91
N ALA A 120 15.69 -0.12 -12.27
CA ALA A 120 17.13 -0.37 -12.20
C ALA A 120 17.52 -1.43 -11.15
N GLY A 121 16.56 -2.01 -10.41
CA GLY A 121 16.82 -3.00 -9.37
C GLY A 121 17.61 -2.45 -8.17
N ARG A 122 17.51 -1.13 -7.91
CA ARG A 122 18.28 -0.45 -6.86
C ARG A 122 17.52 -0.29 -5.55
N ILE A 123 16.25 -0.62 -5.55
CA ILE A 123 15.35 -0.62 -4.37
C ILE A 123 14.45 -1.86 -4.44
N ASP A 124 13.99 -2.32 -3.28
CA ASP A 124 13.17 -3.53 -3.15
C ASP A 124 11.67 -3.21 -3.06
N ALA A 125 11.30 -2.03 -2.58
CA ALA A 125 9.91 -1.55 -2.51
C ALA A 125 9.82 -0.03 -2.60
N ILE A 126 8.60 0.44 -2.91
CA ILE A 126 8.23 1.85 -2.85
C ILE A 126 7.14 2.01 -1.79
N THR A 127 7.33 2.91 -0.82
CA THR A 127 6.28 3.36 0.09
C THR A 127 5.93 4.80 -0.22
N THR A 128 4.65 5.10 -0.44
CA THR A 128 4.24 6.44 -0.89
C THR A 128 3.44 7.20 0.16
N ALA A 129 3.87 8.43 0.46
CA ALA A 129 3.05 9.42 1.16
C ALA A 129 1.97 10.00 0.22
N PRO A 130 0.93 10.66 0.75
CA PRO A 130 -0.23 11.06 -0.05
C PRO A 130 0.08 12.16 -1.06
N ILE A 131 -0.63 12.13 -2.19
CA ILE A 131 -0.57 13.17 -3.24
C ILE A 131 -1.93 13.79 -3.47
N SER A 132 -1.95 15.03 -3.97
CA SER A 132 -3.17 15.76 -4.29
C SER A 132 -3.50 15.63 -5.78
N LYS A 133 -4.71 15.12 -6.09
CA LYS A 133 -5.25 15.09 -7.45
C LYS A 133 -5.40 16.49 -8.04
N GLU A 134 -5.74 17.45 -7.20
CA GLU A 134 -5.91 18.85 -7.61
C GLU A 134 -4.57 19.50 -7.94
N SER A 135 -3.51 19.21 -7.13
CA SER A 135 -2.16 19.69 -7.42
C SER A 135 -1.59 19.07 -8.70
N LEU A 136 -1.83 17.79 -8.96
CA LEU A 136 -1.45 17.13 -10.23
C LEU A 136 -2.14 17.81 -11.40
N ARG A 137 -3.46 18.06 -11.31
CA ARG A 137 -4.22 18.77 -12.35
C ARG A 137 -3.70 20.18 -12.56
N ALA A 138 -3.41 20.93 -11.48
CA ALA A 138 -2.84 22.27 -11.56
C ALA A 138 -1.47 22.28 -12.23
N ALA A 139 -0.71 21.18 -12.12
CA ALA A 139 0.56 20.97 -12.79
C ALA A 139 0.44 20.54 -14.27
N GLY A 140 -0.78 20.31 -14.78
CA GLY A 140 -1.02 19.82 -16.14
C GLY A 140 -0.74 18.33 -16.30
N ILE A 141 -0.68 17.57 -15.22
CA ILE A 141 -0.44 16.10 -15.22
C ILE A 141 -1.79 15.41 -15.45
N ALA A 142 -1.86 14.55 -16.45
CA ALA A 142 -3.09 13.88 -16.88
C ALA A 142 -3.51 12.75 -15.92
N GLU A 143 -2.55 12.10 -15.28
CA GLU A 143 -2.77 11.03 -14.33
C GLU A 143 -3.43 11.56 -13.05
N ILE A 144 -4.46 10.85 -12.58
CA ILE A 144 -5.29 11.31 -11.46
C ILE A 144 -4.80 10.86 -10.09
N GLY A 145 -3.79 10.00 -10.04
CA GLY A 145 -3.27 9.49 -8.76
C GLY A 145 -2.09 8.53 -8.89
N HIS A 146 -1.73 7.93 -7.77
CA HIS A 146 -0.61 7.00 -7.68
C HIS A 146 -0.73 5.81 -8.64
N THR A 147 -1.92 5.23 -8.75
CA THR A 147 -2.13 4.01 -9.55
C THR A 147 -1.79 4.26 -11.01
N GLU A 148 -2.26 5.37 -11.56
CA GLU A 148 -2.04 5.74 -12.95
C GLU A 148 -0.58 6.16 -13.20
N LEU A 149 0.02 6.94 -12.27
CA LEU A 149 1.44 7.33 -12.36
C LEU A 149 2.36 6.11 -12.30
N LEU A 150 2.12 5.18 -11.37
CA LEU A 150 2.91 3.95 -11.25
C LEU A 150 2.72 3.04 -12.47
N ALA A 151 1.49 2.87 -12.95
CA ALA A 151 1.21 2.10 -14.16
C ALA A 151 1.97 2.65 -15.37
N LYS A 152 1.99 3.98 -15.52
CA LYS A 152 2.73 4.70 -16.57
C LYS A 152 4.24 4.48 -16.46
N TYR A 153 4.83 4.80 -15.30
CA TYR A 153 6.29 4.78 -15.15
C TYR A 153 6.89 3.39 -15.04
N LEU A 154 6.13 2.41 -14.53
CA LEU A 154 6.55 1.01 -14.44
C LEU A 154 6.11 0.17 -15.65
N ASN A 155 5.40 0.78 -16.62
CA ASN A 155 4.84 0.08 -17.79
C ASN A 155 4.05 -1.18 -17.41
N SER A 156 3.21 -1.07 -16.37
CA SER A 156 2.46 -2.19 -15.80
C SER A 156 0.99 -1.80 -15.65
N PRO A 157 0.15 -2.08 -16.68
CA PRO A 157 -1.26 -1.67 -16.69
C PRO A 157 -2.12 -2.46 -15.70
N GLU A 158 -1.69 -3.67 -15.32
CA GLU A 158 -2.43 -4.54 -14.42
C GLU A 158 -1.81 -4.57 -13.03
N SER A 159 -2.53 -4.04 -12.07
CA SER A 159 -2.17 -4.13 -10.66
C SER A 159 -3.30 -4.74 -9.82
N LEU A 160 -2.95 -5.28 -8.67
CA LEU A 160 -3.87 -5.87 -7.73
C LEU A 160 -3.71 -5.18 -6.37
N THR A 161 -4.77 -4.59 -5.88
CA THR A 161 -4.77 -3.93 -4.57
C THR A 161 -5.10 -4.91 -3.48
N ILE A 162 -4.34 -4.86 -2.41
CA ILE A 162 -4.55 -5.62 -1.19
C ILE A 162 -4.58 -4.66 0.02
N PHE A 163 -5.50 -4.87 0.93
CA PHE A 163 -5.48 -4.27 2.26
C PHE A 163 -4.84 -5.22 3.26
N ILE A 164 -4.00 -4.67 4.12
CA ILE A 164 -3.27 -5.41 5.13
C ILE A 164 -3.51 -4.76 6.48
N THR A 165 -4.00 -5.57 7.41
CA THR A 165 -4.16 -5.20 8.82
C THR A 165 -3.71 -6.38 9.65
N GLU A 166 -2.60 -6.26 10.37
CA GLU A 166 -1.95 -7.38 11.06
C GLU A 166 -1.69 -8.56 10.08
N ASN A 167 -2.22 -9.74 10.38
CA ASN A 167 -2.10 -10.94 9.53
C ASN A 167 -3.19 -11.02 8.45
N MET A 168 -4.20 -10.18 8.51
CA MET A 168 -5.32 -10.18 7.58
C MET A 168 -4.95 -9.48 6.28
N ARG A 169 -5.09 -10.18 5.17
CA ARG A 169 -4.86 -9.69 3.80
C ARG A 169 -6.16 -9.80 3.03
N ILE A 170 -6.65 -8.68 2.53
CA ILE A 170 -7.95 -8.61 1.86
C ILE A 170 -7.78 -8.11 0.44
N PHE A 171 -8.21 -8.92 -0.53
CA PHE A 171 -8.36 -8.56 -1.92
C PHE A 171 -9.82 -8.22 -2.23
N PHE A 172 -10.07 -7.47 -3.29
CA PHE A 172 -11.39 -6.97 -3.63
C PHE A 172 -11.77 -7.34 -5.06
N LEU A 173 -12.87 -8.03 -5.25
CA LEU A 173 -13.43 -8.32 -6.58
C LEU A 173 -13.89 -7.03 -7.27
N SER A 174 -14.51 -6.14 -6.51
CA SER A 174 -14.90 -4.80 -6.95
C SER A 174 -14.60 -3.77 -5.85
N ARG A 175 -14.36 -2.50 -6.25
CA ARG A 175 -14.08 -1.40 -5.33
C ARG A 175 -14.99 -0.22 -5.66
N HIS A 176 -14.59 0.86 -6.11
CA HIS A 176 -15.25 2.14 -6.33
C HIS A 176 -16.48 2.07 -7.28
N LEU A 177 -17.45 1.23 -6.94
CA LEU A 177 -18.73 1.06 -7.61
C LEU A 177 -19.85 1.26 -6.60
N SER A 178 -21.04 1.64 -7.08
CA SER A 178 -22.23 1.55 -6.24
C SER A 178 -22.48 0.08 -5.86
N LEU A 179 -23.11 -0.18 -4.71
CA LEU A 179 -23.36 -1.55 -4.27
C LEU A 179 -24.13 -2.36 -5.34
N ARG A 180 -25.12 -1.75 -5.99
CA ARG A 180 -25.85 -2.38 -7.10
C ARG A 180 -24.93 -2.80 -8.24
N GLN A 181 -24.08 -1.90 -8.72
CA GLN A 181 -23.08 -2.22 -9.75
C GLN A 181 -22.07 -3.27 -9.29
N ALA A 182 -21.69 -3.26 -8.01
CA ALA A 182 -20.80 -4.25 -7.45
C ALA A 182 -21.42 -5.65 -7.47
N LEU A 183 -22.72 -5.78 -7.19
CA LEU A 183 -23.47 -7.04 -7.29
C LEU A 183 -23.51 -7.55 -8.74
N ASP A 184 -23.77 -6.69 -9.71
CA ASP A 184 -23.79 -7.03 -11.15
C ASP A 184 -22.40 -7.53 -11.63
N CYS A 185 -21.34 -7.17 -10.92
CA CYS A 185 -19.98 -7.60 -11.20
C CYS A 185 -19.67 -9.02 -10.70
N ILE A 186 -20.49 -9.62 -9.84
CA ILE A 186 -20.25 -10.95 -9.26
C ILE A 186 -20.70 -12.00 -10.28
N THR A 187 -19.77 -12.42 -11.12
CA THR A 187 -19.97 -13.49 -12.11
C THR A 187 -18.95 -14.60 -11.89
N GLU A 188 -19.27 -15.84 -12.31
CA GLU A 188 -18.38 -16.99 -12.15
C GLU A 188 -17.00 -16.72 -12.73
N ASP A 189 -16.91 -16.19 -13.95
CA ASP A 189 -15.65 -15.93 -14.62
C ASP A 189 -14.82 -14.82 -13.93
N ARG A 190 -15.46 -13.78 -13.40
CA ARG A 190 -14.74 -12.73 -12.65
C ARG A 190 -14.22 -13.25 -11.32
N VAL A 191 -15.02 -14.04 -10.61
CA VAL A 191 -14.59 -14.65 -9.33
C VAL A 191 -13.41 -15.61 -9.58
N LEU A 192 -13.51 -16.49 -10.58
CA LEU A 192 -12.44 -17.40 -10.95
C LEU A 192 -11.17 -16.65 -11.37
N THR A 193 -11.30 -15.62 -12.20
CA THR A 193 -10.17 -14.79 -12.62
C THR A 193 -9.51 -14.10 -11.41
N MET A 194 -10.31 -13.58 -10.46
CA MET A 194 -9.79 -12.99 -9.24
C MET A 194 -9.04 -14.03 -8.39
N ILE A 195 -9.58 -15.24 -8.21
CA ILE A 195 -8.91 -16.31 -7.46
C ILE A 195 -7.54 -16.64 -8.08
N ARG A 196 -7.46 -16.78 -9.41
CA ARG A 196 -6.20 -17.04 -10.13
C ARG A 196 -5.19 -15.91 -9.94
N ARG A 197 -5.64 -14.66 -10.05
CA ARG A 197 -4.78 -13.48 -9.85
C ARG A 197 -4.26 -13.39 -8.42
N VAL A 198 -5.12 -13.66 -7.43
CA VAL A 198 -4.73 -13.68 -6.01
C VAL A 198 -3.74 -14.79 -5.72
N ASP A 199 -3.97 -16.00 -6.23
CA ASP A 199 -3.04 -17.13 -6.08
C ASP A 199 -1.65 -16.77 -6.65
N SER A 200 -1.61 -16.24 -7.87
CA SER A 200 -0.35 -15.81 -8.50
C SER A 200 0.34 -14.70 -7.71
N ALA A 201 -0.41 -13.69 -7.24
CA ALA A 201 0.13 -12.58 -6.48
C ALA A 201 0.68 -13.03 -5.11
N MET A 202 -0.03 -13.91 -4.41
CA MET A 202 0.43 -14.47 -3.13
C MET A 202 1.66 -15.35 -3.30
N LYS A 203 1.75 -16.14 -4.39
CA LYS A 203 2.95 -16.89 -4.74
C LYS A 203 4.13 -15.96 -5.02
N GLY A 204 3.90 -14.83 -5.68
CA GLY A 204 4.90 -13.78 -5.88
C GLY A 204 5.42 -13.17 -4.57
N LEU A 205 4.62 -13.17 -3.52
CA LEU A 205 5.00 -12.77 -2.17
C LEU A 205 5.71 -13.90 -1.36
N GLY A 206 5.92 -15.08 -1.94
CA GLY A 206 6.62 -16.19 -1.29
C GLY A 206 5.74 -17.27 -0.66
N PHE A 207 4.41 -17.14 -0.72
CA PHE A 207 3.52 -18.22 -0.28
C PHE A 207 3.52 -19.35 -1.29
N ARG A 208 3.99 -20.54 -0.93
CA ARG A 208 4.04 -21.70 -1.87
C ARG A 208 2.65 -22.20 -2.25
N ARG A 209 1.76 -22.27 -1.28
CA ARG A 209 0.37 -22.73 -1.41
C ARG A 209 -0.54 -21.80 -0.58
N PRO A 210 -0.87 -20.62 -1.09
CA PRO A 210 -1.66 -19.65 -0.32
C PRO A 210 -3.07 -20.21 -0.07
N ARG A 211 -3.49 -20.21 1.19
CA ARG A 211 -4.84 -20.59 1.62
C ARG A 211 -5.77 -19.40 1.42
N ILE A 212 -6.51 -19.42 0.34
CA ILE A 212 -7.40 -18.33 -0.08
C ILE A 212 -8.80 -18.59 0.44
N ALA A 213 -9.47 -17.61 1.05
CA ALA A 213 -10.91 -17.67 1.31
C ALA A 213 -11.65 -16.73 0.37
N VAL A 214 -12.81 -17.15 -0.14
CA VAL A 214 -13.77 -16.28 -0.82
C VAL A 214 -14.90 -15.99 0.15
N ALA A 215 -15.13 -14.71 0.46
CA ALA A 215 -16.24 -14.29 1.31
C ALA A 215 -17.57 -14.59 0.62
N ALA A 216 -18.58 -14.98 1.38
CA ALA A 216 -19.94 -15.11 0.89
C ALA A 216 -20.56 -13.72 0.65
N LEU A 217 -21.56 -13.66 -0.21
CA LEU A 217 -22.35 -12.47 -0.46
C LEU A 217 -23.50 -12.36 0.55
N ASN A 218 -24.25 -13.44 0.69
CA ASN A 218 -25.45 -13.48 1.50
C ASN A 218 -25.17 -13.95 2.94
N PRO A 219 -26.07 -13.65 3.90
CA PRO A 219 -25.93 -14.11 5.28
C PRO A 219 -25.73 -15.62 5.37
N HIS A 220 -24.80 -16.06 6.23
CA HIS A 220 -24.49 -17.48 6.48
C HIS A 220 -24.19 -18.29 5.21
N ALA A 221 -23.58 -17.63 4.19
CA ALA A 221 -23.32 -18.23 2.87
C ALA A 221 -24.59 -18.80 2.23
N SER A 222 -25.67 -18.00 2.25
CA SER A 222 -27.04 -18.25 1.80
C SER A 222 -27.84 -19.31 2.57
N ASP A 223 -27.28 -19.97 3.55
CA ASP A 223 -27.93 -21.02 4.35
C ASP A 223 -28.72 -22.02 3.49
N GLY A 224 -28.00 -22.65 2.55
CA GLY A 224 -28.58 -23.61 1.61
C GLY A 224 -29.53 -22.98 0.58
N GLY A 225 -29.46 -21.67 0.34
CA GLY A 225 -30.28 -20.96 -0.65
C GLY A 225 -31.48 -20.22 -0.05
N GLN A 226 -31.60 -20.16 1.29
CA GLN A 226 -32.72 -19.44 1.93
C GLN A 226 -32.59 -17.91 1.75
N PHE A 227 -31.34 -17.40 1.68
CA PHE A 227 -31.05 -15.97 1.62
C PHE A 227 -30.48 -15.52 0.27
N GLY A 228 -30.64 -16.30 -0.78
CA GLY A 228 -30.18 -15.97 -2.11
C GLY A 228 -29.53 -17.16 -2.81
N SER A 229 -29.29 -17.02 -4.10
CA SER A 229 -28.76 -18.10 -4.94
C SER A 229 -27.35 -17.89 -5.43
N GLU A 230 -26.74 -16.73 -5.18
CA GLU A 230 -25.45 -16.30 -5.72
C GLU A 230 -24.31 -17.22 -5.29
N GLU A 231 -24.35 -17.76 -4.08
CA GLU A 231 -23.38 -18.73 -3.59
C GLU A 231 -23.40 -20.01 -4.41
N ALA A 232 -24.60 -20.54 -4.68
CA ALA A 232 -24.77 -21.79 -5.43
C ALA A 232 -24.57 -21.58 -6.93
N ALA A 233 -25.08 -20.47 -7.48
CA ALA A 233 -25.09 -20.20 -8.91
C ALA A 233 -23.75 -19.64 -9.43
N VAL A 234 -22.98 -18.94 -8.59
CA VAL A 234 -21.79 -18.19 -9.02
C VAL A 234 -20.55 -18.56 -8.22
N LEU A 235 -20.59 -18.40 -6.89
CA LEU A 235 -19.37 -18.52 -6.09
C LEU A 235 -18.86 -19.96 -6.02
N SER A 236 -19.73 -20.91 -5.72
CA SER A 236 -19.36 -22.34 -5.59
C SER A 236 -18.85 -22.95 -6.90
N PRO A 237 -19.45 -22.69 -8.08
CA PRO A 237 -18.88 -23.10 -9.36
C PRO A 237 -17.48 -22.54 -9.61
N ALA A 238 -17.26 -21.23 -9.41
CA ALA A 238 -15.96 -20.58 -9.59
C ALA A 238 -14.89 -21.20 -8.67
N ILE A 239 -15.21 -21.37 -7.39
CA ILE A 239 -14.32 -21.99 -6.39
C ILE A 239 -14.01 -23.45 -6.78
N SER A 240 -15.01 -24.19 -7.22
CA SER A 240 -14.84 -25.59 -7.65
C SER A 240 -13.93 -25.69 -8.87
N ARG A 241 -14.04 -24.75 -9.83
CA ARG A 241 -13.11 -24.67 -10.98
C ARG A 241 -11.69 -24.38 -10.52
N ALA A 242 -11.49 -23.39 -9.65
CA ALA A 242 -10.18 -23.04 -9.11
C ALA A 242 -9.52 -24.22 -8.36
N LYS A 243 -10.29 -24.99 -7.59
CA LYS A 243 -9.81 -26.22 -6.93
C LYS A 243 -9.33 -27.28 -7.93
N ARG A 244 -10.05 -27.48 -9.03
CA ARG A 244 -9.62 -28.40 -10.10
C ARG A 244 -8.31 -27.94 -10.78
N GLU A 245 -8.01 -26.65 -10.75
CA GLU A 245 -6.75 -26.08 -11.24
C GLU A 245 -5.61 -26.19 -10.20
N GLY A 246 -5.87 -26.81 -9.03
CA GLY A 246 -4.86 -27.00 -7.98
C GLY A 246 -4.69 -25.81 -7.05
N ILE A 247 -5.58 -24.80 -7.10
CA ILE A 247 -5.53 -23.65 -6.19
C ILE A 247 -6.16 -24.03 -4.85
N GLU A 248 -5.47 -23.71 -3.75
CA GLU A 248 -5.98 -23.92 -2.41
C GLU A 248 -6.94 -22.81 -2.01
N VAL A 249 -8.21 -22.98 -2.29
CA VAL A 249 -9.27 -22.02 -2.05
C VAL A 249 -10.43 -22.63 -1.29
N ALA A 250 -10.93 -21.90 -0.30
CA ALA A 250 -12.12 -22.25 0.49
C ALA A 250 -13.23 -21.23 0.26
N GLY A 251 -14.48 -21.67 0.44
CA GLY A 251 -15.63 -20.79 0.39
C GLY A 251 -16.78 -21.39 -0.39
N PRO A 252 -17.87 -20.59 -0.55
CA PRO A 252 -18.06 -19.30 0.09
C PRO A 252 -18.09 -19.42 1.63
N VAL A 253 -17.37 -18.53 2.32
CA VAL A 253 -17.33 -18.49 3.80
C VAL A 253 -18.12 -17.28 4.29
N GLY A 254 -18.98 -17.44 5.28
CA GLY A 254 -19.79 -16.34 5.82
C GLY A 254 -18.96 -15.08 6.10
N ALA A 255 -19.41 -13.94 5.58
CA ALA A 255 -18.66 -12.67 5.67
C ALA A 255 -18.51 -12.17 7.11
N ASP A 256 -19.40 -12.56 7.99
CA ASP A 256 -19.38 -12.29 9.44
C ASP A 256 -18.24 -13.00 10.19
N SER A 257 -17.66 -14.05 9.60
CA SER A 257 -16.64 -14.88 10.28
C SER A 257 -15.32 -15.00 9.51
N VAL A 258 -15.31 -14.86 8.17
CA VAL A 258 -14.14 -15.11 7.34
C VAL A 258 -12.94 -14.23 7.69
N PHE A 259 -13.16 -12.97 8.04
CA PHE A 259 -12.11 -12.02 8.39
C PHE A 259 -11.47 -12.36 9.76
N HIS A 260 -12.29 -12.77 10.73
CA HIS A 260 -11.79 -13.29 12.00
C HIS A 260 -10.95 -14.55 11.79
N GLN A 261 -11.42 -15.50 10.97
CA GLN A 261 -10.67 -16.72 10.65
C GLN A 261 -9.32 -16.42 9.96
N ALA A 262 -9.25 -15.35 9.16
CA ALA A 262 -7.98 -14.91 8.56
C ALA A 262 -7.03 -14.32 9.61
N LEU A 263 -7.53 -13.54 10.57
CA LEU A 263 -6.74 -13.04 11.71
C LEU A 263 -6.16 -14.19 12.55
N GLU A 264 -6.95 -15.24 12.77
CA GLU A 264 -6.50 -16.46 13.48
C GLU A 264 -5.58 -17.37 12.63
N GLY A 265 -5.23 -16.93 11.41
CA GLY A 265 -4.28 -17.65 10.55
C GLY A 265 -4.86 -18.88 9.85
N ARG A 266 -6.19 -19.05 9.80
CA ARG A 266 -6.81 -20.13 9.03
C ARG A 266 -6.63 -19.92 7.52
N PHE A 267 -6.65 -18.67 7.08
CA PHE A 267 -6.46 -18.25 5.70
C PHE A 267 -5.31 -17.26 5.61
N ASP A 268 -4.57 -17.32 4.51
CA ASP A 268 -3.48 -16.38 4.24
C ASP A 268 -4.01 -15.08 3.61
N CYS A 269 -5.17 -15.17 2.94
CA CYS A 269 -5.90 -13.99 2.43
C CYS A 269 -7.39 -14.28 2.22
N VAL A 270 -8.16 -13.19 2.11
CA VAL A 270 -9.60 -13.20 1.85
C VAL A 270 -9.88 -12.42 0.57
N ILE A 271 -10.69 -12.97 -0.31
CA ILE A 271 -11.29 -12.24 -1.43
C ILE A 271 -12.65 -11.72 -0.98
N SER A 272 -12.73 -10.41 -0.82
CA SER A 272 -13.96 -9.66 -0.56
C SER A 272 -14.66 -9.35 -1.88
N LEU A 273 -15.98 -9.39 -1.93
CA LEU A 273 -16.75 -9.23 -3.15
C LEU A 273 -16.98 -7.77 -3.52
N TYR A 274 -17.08 -6.89 -2.52
CA TYR A 274 -17.28 -5.46 -2.70
C TYR A 274 -16.53 -4.65 -1.65
N HIS A 275 -16.42 -3.34 -1.89
CA HIS A 275 -15.63 -2.40 -1.11
C HIS A 275 -15.87 -2.52 0.40
N ASP A 276 -17.10 -2.26 0.86
CA ASP A 276 -17.36 -2.13 2.30
C ASP A 276 -17.25 -3.46 3.05
N GLN A 277 -17.47 -4.59 2.37
CA GLN A 277 -17.32 -5.91 2.99
C GLN A 277 -15.92 -6.11 3.58
N GLY A 278 -14.88 -5.72 2.85
CA GLY A 278 -13.51 -5.86 3.31
C GLY A 278 -12.98 -4.63 4.07
N HIS A 279 -13.35 -3.42 3.64
CA HIS A 279 -12.86 -2.19 4.27
C HIS A 279 -13.37 -2.03 5.69
N ILE A 280 -14.65 -2.34 5.95
CA ILE A 280 -15.21 -2.28 7.31
C ILE A 280 -14.44 -3.25 8.22
N ALA A 281 -14.21 -4.49 7.79
CA ALA A 281 -13.47 -5.47 8.57
C ALA A 281 -12.06 -5.00 8.92
N ALA A 282 -11.31 -4.49 7.93
CA ALA A 282 -9.95 -4.01 8.13
C ALA A 282 -9.90 -2.77 9.04
N LYS A 283 -10.69 -1.75 8.72
CA LYS A 283 -10.65 -0.46 9.42
C LYS A 283 -11.26 -0.51 10.82
N THR A 284 -12.22 -1.40 11.06
CA THR A 284 -12.75 -1.63 12.41
C THR A 284 -11.71 -2.31 13.30
N ARG A 285 -10.85 -3.15 12.71
CA ARG A 285 -9.76 -3.81 13.44
C ARG A 285 -8.65 -2.82 13.83
N ASP A 286 -8.12 -2.08 12.86
CA ASP A 286 -7.17 -0.98 13.13
C ASP A 286 -7.25 0.06 11.99
N PHE A 287 -7.86 1.19 12.28
CA PHE A 287 -8.04 2.26 11.31
C PHE A 287 -6.71 2.88 10.85
N PHE A 288 -5.77 3.06 11.77
CA PHE A 288 -4.52 3.75 11.50
C PHE A 288 -3.43 2.85 10.92
N ARG A 289 -3.46 1.54 11.23
CA ARG A 289 -2.47 0.58 10.72
C ARG A 289 -2.97 -0.28 9.57
N THR A 290 -4.15 0.01 9.05
CA THR A 290 -4.58 -0.57 7.77
C THR A 290 -3.78 0.05 6.64
N VAL A 291 -3.05 -0.78 5.92
CA VAL A 291 -2.13 -0.41 4.84
C VAL A 291 -2.67 -0.91 3.51
N THR A 292 -2.54 -0.09 2.48
CA THR A 292 -2.77 -0.52 1.10
C THR A 292 -1.46 -0.96 0.48
N ALA A 293 -1.41 -2.16 -0.10
CA ALA A 293 -0.33 -2.57 -0.97
C ALA A 293 -0.81 -2.79 -2.41
N THR A 294 0.10 -2.62 -3.36
CA THR A 294 -0.14 -2.83 -4.79
C THR A 294 0.81 -3.91 -5.28
N LEU A 295 0.24 -5.02 -5.74
CA LEU A 295 0.93 -6.19 -6.28
C LEU A 295 0.77 -6.24 -7.81
N GLY A 296 1.62 -7.03 -8.48
CA GLY A 296 1.60 -7.14 -9.95
C GLY A 296 2.40 -6.03 -10.65
N LEU A 297 2.94 -5.06 -9.91
CA LEU A 297 3.96 -4.15 -10.39
C LEU A 297 5.34 -4.85 -10.38
N PRO A 298 6.32 -4.38 -11.16
CA PRO A 298 7.70 -4.87 -11.10
C PRO A 298 8.37 -4.72 -9.74
N VAL A 299 7.80 -3.90 -8.87
CA VAL A 299 8.26 -3.63 -7.51
C VAL A 299 7.06 -3.62 -6.56
N LEU A 300 7.23 -4.08 -5.33
CA LEU A 300 6.20 -3.97 -4.29
C LEU A 300 5.95 -2.48 -3.99
N ARG A 301 4.67 -2.09 -3.94
CA ARG A 301 4.31 -0.76 -3.45
C ARG A 301 3.38 -0.86 -2.26
N THR A 302 3.68 -0.09 -1.21
CA THR A 302 2.78 0.16 -0.07
C THR A 302 2.41 1.63 0.03
N SER A 303 1.31 1.95 0.67
CA SER A 303 0.90 3.32 0.91
C SER A 303 0.01 3.47 2.13
N VAL A 304 -0.03 4.68 2.65
CA VAL A 304 -1.09 5.13 3.55
C VAL A 304 -2.45 5.14 2.85
N ASP A 305 -3.52 5.08 3.64
CA ASP A 305 -4.92 5.10 3.16
C ASP A 305 -5.64 6.39 3.55
N HIS A 306 -4.91 7.51 3.53
CA HIS A 306 -5.45 8.86 3.78
C HIS A 306 -4.92 9.86 2.75
N GLY A 307 -5.56 11.02 2.65
CA GLY A 307 -5.17 12.10 1.73
C GLY A 307 -4.10 13.03 2.28
N THR A 308 -3.88 14.14 1.57
CA THR A 308 -2.87 15.17 1.87
C THR A 308 -3.20 16.04 3.07
N ALA A 309 -4.45 16.05 3.54
CA ALA A 309 -4.94 16.77 4.73
C ALA A 309 -4.35 18.21 4.81
N PHE A 310 -4.57 19.00 3.76
CA PHE A 310 -4.04 20.35 3.65
C PHE A 310 -4.41 21.26 4.82
N ASP A 311 -5.55 21.01 5.44
CA ASP A 311 -6.08 21.76 6.60
C ASP A 311 -5.19 21.67 7.85
N ILE A 312 -4.39 20.60 7.98
CA ILE A 312 -3.47 20.41 9.11
C ILE A 312 -2.00 20.30 8.69
N ALA A 313 -1.70 20.54 7.41
CA ALA A 313 -0.35 20.38 6.88
C ALA A 313 0.67 21.30 7.57
N TRP A 314 1.81 20.73 7.99
CA TRP A 314 2.91 21.39 8.68
C TRP A 314 2.52 22.07 10.01
N GLN A 315 1.54 21.51 10.71
CA GLN A 315 1.09 22.02 12.03
C GLN A 315 1.53 21.14 13.21
N GLY A 316 2.27 20.07 12.98
CA GLY A 316 2.64 19.11 14.03
C GLY A 316 1.45 18.27 14.53
N ARG A 317 0.38 18.17 13.74
CA ARG A 317 -0.87 17.49 14.11
C ARG A 317 -1.09 16.19 13.35
N ALA A 318 -0.37 15.95 12.25
CA ALA A 318 -0.55 14.75 11.45
C ALA A 318 0.04 13.53 12.15
N SER A 319 -0.72 12.44 12.19
CA SER A 319 -0.25 11.16 12.75
C SER A 319 0.62 10.41 11.75
N SER A 320 1.82 10.01 12.16
CA SER A 320 2.73 9.21 11.35
C SER A 320 2.49 7.69 11.41
N ILE A 321 1.53 7.23 12.20
CA ILE A 321 1.26 5.80 12.45
C ILE A 321 1.00 5.04 11.14
N SER A 322 0.19 5.60 10.24
CA SER A 322 -0.12 4.95 8.96
C SER A 322 1.10 4.87 8.04
N MET A 323 1.98 5.88 8.07
CA MET A 323 3.20 5.88 7.26
C MET A 323 4.23 4.89 7.81
N GLU A 324 4.40 4.83 9.12
CA GLU A 324 5.21 3.80 9.79
C GLU A 324 4.68 2.40 9.43
N ALA A 325 3.37 2.16 9.57
CA ALA A 325 2.76 0.89 9.23
C ALA A 325 2.98 0.51 7.76
N ALA A 326 2.91 1.48 6.83
CA ALA A 326 3.14 1.23 5.41
C ALA A 326 4.59 0.79 5.13
N ILE A 327 5.59 1.40 5.80
CA ILE A 327 7.00 1.00 5.66
C ILE A 327 7.23 -0.39 6.27
N LEU A 328 6.69 -0.65 7.47
CA LEU A 328 6.77 -1.94 8.14
C LEU A 328 6.12 -3.06 7.31
N ALA A 329 4.97 -2.79 6.70
CA ALA A 329 4.30 -3.74 5.81
C ALA A 329 5.15 -4.08 4.58
N ALA A 330 5.81 -3.10 3.96
CA ALA A 330 6.73 -3.35 2.85
C ALA A 330 7.88 -4.26 3.28
N GLY A 331 8.53 -3.97 4.41
CA GLY A 331 9.60 -4.81 4.97
C GLY A 331 9.14 -6.23 5.27
N SER A 332 7.97 -6.38 5.90
CA SER A 332 7.41 -7.69 6.23
C SER A 332 7.06 -8.53 5.00
N LEU A 333 6.44 -7.92 3.98
CA LEU A 333 6.07 -8.61 2.74
C LEU A 333 7.28 -9.09 1.95
N LEU A 334 8.40 -8.36 2.00
CA LEU A 334 9.66 -8.75 1.34
C LEU A 334 10.42 -9.83 2.12
N GLN A 335 10.14 -9.99 3.42
CA GLN A 335 10.78 -10.99 4.29
C GLN A 335 10.01 -12.31 4.39
N VAL A 336 8.87 -12.45 3.72
CA VAL A 336 8.14 -13.72 3.65
C VAL A 336 9.06 -14.77 3.04
N LYS A 337 9.64 -15.64 3.90
CA LYS A 337 10.53 -16.71 3.43
C LYS A 337 9.71 -17.71 2.62
N PRO A 338 10.17 -18.09 1.42
CA PRO A 338 9.56 -19.21 0.72
C PRO A 338 9.67 -20.47 1.59
N GLY A 339 8.57 -20.92 2.21
CA GLY A 339 8.50 -22.24 2.82
C GLY A 339 8.26 -22.33 4.32
N VAL A 340 7.34 -21.56 4.87
CA VAL A 340 6.67 -21.94 6.14
C VAL A 340 5.25 -22.36 5.82
#